data_c73b91fe6dcd9fe312965a62bfcf068c
#
_entry.id   c73b91fe6dcd9fe312965a62bfcf068c
#
_cell.length_a   1.000
_cell.length_b   1.000
_cell.length_c   1.000
_cell.angle_alpha   90.00
_cell.angle_beta   90.00
_cell.angle_gamma   90.00
#
_symmetry.space_group_name_H-M   'P 1'
#
loop_
_entity.id
_entity.type
_entity.pdbx_description
1 polymer ?
#
loop_
_entity_poly.entity_id
_entity_poly.type
_entity_poly.pdbx_seq_one_letter_code
_entity_poly.pdbx_strand_id
1 'polypeptide(L)'
;KKKFIVAVLFTLVFYLSIVALLTAVVVFFYADSELKKRSAEILVACLGACILSWLISYVRRRSTLCPLCKSTPYLDNLANKHGKSYRIRPFNHGTTAILNTVFIQRWRCMYCGTSFDLLKSKKKST
;
A
#
# COMPACT_ATOMS: atom_id res chain seq x y z
N LYS A 1 6.89 3.47 -14.77
CA LYS A 1 6.61 4.49 -13.75
C LYS A 1 5.13 4.55 -13.36
N LYS A 2 4.22 4.68 -14.32
CA LYS A 2 2.77 4.83 -14.05
C LYS A 2 2.19 3.68 -13.20
N LYS A 3 2.56 2.43 -13.45
CA LYS A 3 2.07 1.27 -12.69
C LYS A 3 2.44 1.33 -11.21
N PHE A 4 3.64 1.79 -10.88
CA PHE A 4 4.10 1.95 -9.50
C PHE A 4 3.32 3.04 -8.77
N ILE A 5 3.13 4.19 -9.41
CA ILE A 5 2.37 5.30 -8.83
C ILE A 5 0.92 4.88 -8.58
N VAL A 6 0.29 4.20 -9.55
CA VAL A 6 -1.08 3.70 -9.40
C VAL A 6 -1.19 2.69 -8.25
N ALA A 7 -0.25 1.75 -8.12
CA ALA A 7 -0.25 0.79 -7.01
C ALA A 7 -0.12 1.48 -5.65
N VAL A 8 0.74 2.50 -5.55
CA VAL A 8 0.91 3.29 -4.32
C VAL A 8 -0.34 4.08 -3.99
N LEU A 9 -0.96 4.74 -4.96
CA LEU A 9 -2.20 5.50 -4.76
C LEU A 9 -3.35 4.61 -4.25
N PHE A 10 -3.56 3.44 -4.86
CA PHE A 10 -4.59 2.50 -4.38
C PHE A 10 -4.28 1.96 -2.98
N THR A 11 -3.01 1.79 -2.64
CA THR A 11 -2.63 1.38 -1.28
C THR A 11 -2.90 2.48 -0.26
N LEU A 12 -2.64 3.74 -0.61
CA LEU A 12 -2.99 4.89 0.24
C LEU A 12 -4.50 5.01 0.45
N VAL A 13 -5.30 4.84 -0.61
CA VAL A 13 -6.77 4.80 -0.50
C VAL A 13 -7.22 3.68 0.44
N PHE A 14 -6.60 2.52 0.37
CA PHE A 14 -6.88 1.42 1.29
C PHE A 14 -6.55 1.78 2.75
N TYR A 15 -5.41 2.40 3.03
CA TYR A 15 -5.08 2.83 4.39
C TYR A 15 -6.03 3.91 4.91
N LEU A 16 -6.43 4.87 4.06
CA LEU A 16 -7.43 5.87 4.42
C LEU A 16 -8.79 5.23 4.74
N SER A 17 -9.19 4.21 3.99
CA SER A 17 -10.44 3.49 4.26
C SER A 17 -10.39 2.70 5.58
N ILE A 18 -9.24 2.18 5.99
CA ILE A 18 -9.05 1.56 7.31
C ILE A 18 -9.24 2.60 8.41
N VAL A 19 -8.64 3.77 8.28
CA VAL A 19 -8.80 4.86 9.28
C VAL A 19 -10.25 5.28 9.37
N ALA A 20 -10.95 5.45 8.25
CA ALA A 20 -12.37 5.77 8.21
C ALA A 20 -13.22 4.68 8.88
N LEU A 21 -12.90 3.40 8.67
CA LEU A 21 -13.58 2.28 9.32
C LEU A 21 -13.39 2.32 10.85
N LEU A 22 -12.16 2.55 11.31
CA LEU A 22 -11.87 2.64 12.76
C LEU A 22 -12.62 3.81 13.41
N THR A 23 -12.67 4.98 12.77
CA THR A 23 -13.44 6.12 13.27
C THR A 23 -14.93 5.84 13.29
N ALA A 24 -15.46 5.17 12.29
CA ALA A 24 -16.87 4.75 12.24
C ALA A 24 -17.21 3.75 13.36
N VAL A 25 -16.33 2.82 13.69
CA VAL A 25 -16.47 1.89 14.82
C VAL A 25 -16.52 2.66 16.15
N VAL A 26 -15.62 3.59 16.37
CA VAL A 26 -15.61 4.41 17.58
C VAL A 26 -16.90 5.21 17.71
N VAL A 27 -17.34 5.86 16.66
CA VAL A 27 -18.62 6.60 16.65
C VAL A 27 -19.80 5.69 16.95
N PHE A 28 -19.82 4.47 16.43
CA PHE A 28 -20.88 3.50 16.70
C PHE A 28 -21.00 3.14 18.19
N PHE A 29 -19.88 3.00 18.89
CA PHE A 29 -19.90 2.67 20.32
C PHE A 29 -20.36 3.84 21.20
N TYR A 30 -20.08 5.06 20.80
CA TYR A 30 -20.42 6.28 21.57
C TYR A 30 -21.74 6.95 21.14
N ALA A 31 -22.39 6.45 20.09
CA ALA A 31 -23.62 7.05 19.55
C ALA A 31 -24.87 6.66 20.33
N ASP A 32 -25.83 7.58 20.38
CA ASP A 32 -27.18 7.33 20.91
C ASP A 32 -28.00 6.44 19.98
N SER A 33 -29.15 5.94 20.46
CA SER A 33 -29.98 4.95 19.76
C SER A 33 -30.37 5.32 18.33
N GLU A 34 -30.70 6.58 18.09
CA GLU A 34 -31.05 7.11 16.74
C GLU A 34 -29.82 7.12 15.81
N LEU A 35 -28.67 7.58 16.33
CA LEU A 35 -27.42 7.60 15.59
C LEU A 35 -26.86 6.20 15.32
N LYS A 36 -27.12 5.22 16.19
CA LYS A 36 -26.65 3.83 16.00
C LYS A 36 -27.15 3.20 14.72
N LYS A 37 -28.38 3.45 14.33
CA LYS A 37 -28.95 2.90 13.10
C LYS A 37 -28.22 3.43 11.85
N ARG A 38 -27.98 4.76 11.79
CA ARG A 38 -27.23 5.39 10.70
C ARG A 38 -25.76 4.99 10.70
N SER A 39 -25.13 4.89 11.87
CA SER A 39 -23.73 4.47 11.98
C SER A 39 -23.53 3.01 11.58
N ALA A 40 -24.52 2.13 11.81
CA ALA A 40 -24.48 0.76 11.32
C ALA A 40 -24.46 0.68 9.78
N GLU A 41 -25.27 1.48 9.10
CA GLU A 41 -25.26 1.57 7.63
C GLU A 41 -23.92 2.09 7.09
N ILE A 42 -23.36 3.10 7.74
CA ILE A 42 -22.03 3.64 7.39
C ILE A 42 -20.94 2.59 7.62
N LEU A 43 -21.01 1.82 8.70
CA LEU A 43 -20.06 0.73 8.97
C LEU A 43 -20.07 -0.33 7.87
N VAL A 44 -21.26 -0.76 7.43
CA VAL A 44 -21.38 -1.74 6.34
C VAL A 44 -20.82 -1.18 5.04
N ALA A 45 -21.11 0.07 4.72
CA ALA A 45 -20.55 0.74 3.54
C ALA A 45 -19.03 0.86 3.61
N CYS A 46 -18.46 1.23 4.76
CA CYS A 46 -17.01 1.31 4.97
C CYS A 46 -16.34 -0.07 4.86
N LEU A 47 -16.95 -1.13 5.39
CA LEU A 47 -16.45 -2.50 5.23
C LEU A 47 -16.39 -2.92 3.76
N GLY A 48 -17.46 -2.66 3.00
CA GLY A 48 -17.48 -2.92 1.56
C GLY A 48 -16.38 -2.15 0.81
N ALA A 49 -16.22 -0.87 1.11
CA ALA A 49 -15.17 -0.04 0.54
C ALA A 49 -13.75 -0.53 0.90
N CYS A 50 -13.53 -0.97 2.13
CA CYS A 50 -12.25 -1.57 2.56
C CYS A 50 -11.93 -2.84 1.79
N ILE A 51 -12.90 -3.75 1.63
CA ILE A 51 -12.70 -5.01 0.91
C ILE A 51 -12.39 -4.74 -0.56
N LEU A 52 -13.14 -3.86 -1.22
CA LEU A 52 -12.92 -3.51 -2.63
C LEU A 52 -11.55 -2.83 -2.83
N SER A 53 -11.20 -1.86 -1.99
CA SER A 53 -9.92 -1.17 -2.08
C SER A 53 -8.75 -2.11 -1.78
N TRP A 54 -8.93 -3.06 -0.86
CA TRP A 54 -7.93 -4.10 -0.59
C TRP A 54 -7.70 -5.00 -1.81
N LEU A 55 -8.78 -5.49 -2.45
CA LEU A 55 -8.67 -6.33 -3.65
C LEU A 55 -7.98 -5.60 -4.79
N ILE A 56 -8.39 -4.35 -5.07
CA ILE A 56 -7.79 -3.54 -6.13
C ILE A 56 -6.31 -3.26 -5.81
N SER A 57 -6.00 -2.89 -4.58
CA SER A 57 -4.62 -2.65 -4.14
C SER A 57 -3.76 -3.91 -4.29
N TYR A 58 -4.27 -5.08 -3.89
CA TYR A 58 -3.57 -6.35 -4.01
C TYR A 58 -3.26 -6.70 -5.48
N VAL A 59 -4.25 -6.59 -6.36
CA VAL A 59 -4.07 -6.85 -7.79
C VAL A 59 -3.06 -5.89 -8.40
N ARG A 60 -3.13 -4.60 -8.05
CA ARG A 60 -2.20 -3.58 -8.54
C ARG A 60 -0.78 -3.79 -8.04
N ARG A 61 -0.60 -4.18 -6.77
CA ARG A 61 0.70 -4.53 -6.21
C ARG A 61 1.30 -5.76 -6.91
N ARG A 62 0.50 -6.77 -7.18
CA ARG A 62 0.93 -7.97 -7.88
C ARG A 62 1.32 -7.71 -9.33
N SER A 63 0.70 -6.74 -9.98
CA SER A 63 1.02 -6.36 -11.35
C SER A 63 2.28 -5.50 -11.51
N THR A 64 2.80 -4.92 -10.42
CA THR A 64 4.05 -4.17 -10.43
C THR A 64 5.23 -5.10 -10.23
N LEU A 65 6.02 -5.29 -11.29
CA LEU A 65 7.19 -6.17 -11.29
C LEU A 65 8.47 -5.34 -11.29
N CYS A 66 9.49 -5.84 -10.59
CA CYS A 66 10.82 -5.26 -10.66
C CYS A 66 11.38 -5.42 -12.08
N PRO A 67 11.93 -4.35 -12.71
CA PRO A 67 12.46 -4.43 -14.08
C PRO A 67 13.63 -5.40 -14.23
N LEU A 68 14.38 -5.66 -13.16
CA LEU A 68 15.58 -6.52 -13.18
C LEU A 68 15.26 -7.97 -12.82
N CYS A 69 14.68 -8.21 -11.65
CA CYS A 69 14.43 -9.58 -11.16
C CYS A 69 13.01 -10.09 -11.42
N LYS A 70 12.12 -9.24 -11.97
CA LYS A 70 10.71 -9.55 -12.26
C LYS A 70 9.90 -10.05 -11.04
N SER A 71 10.40 -9.85 -9.84
CA SER A 71 9.67 -10.12 -8.60
C SER A 71 8.71 -8.99 -8.23
N THR A 72 7.83 -9.23 -7.28
CA THR A 72 6.85 -8.24 -6.80
C THR A 72 7.38 -7.49 -5.58
N PRO A 73 7.96 -6.28 -5.73
CA PRO A 73 8.66 -5.59 -4.65
C PRO A 73 7.72 -5.06 -3.54
N TYR A 74 6.45 -4.92 -3.83
CA TYR A 74 5.46 -4.43 -2.86
C TYR A 74 4.71 -5.53 -2.11
N LEU A 75 4.95 -6.78 -2.46
CA LEU A 75 4.40 -7.94 -1.75
C LEU A 75 5.52 -8.69 -1.06
N ASP A 76 5.40 -8.86 0.25
CA ASP A 76 6.30 -9.68 1.03
C ASP A 76 5.89 -11.15 0.93
N ASN A 77 6.82 -12.01 0.56
CA ASN A 77 6.63 -13.45 0.50
C ASN A 77 7.78 -14.16 1.22
N LEU A 78 7.73 -15.48 1.27
CA LEU A 78 8.73 -16.31 1.95
C LEU A 78 10.08 -16.44 1.21
N ALA A 79 10.22 -15.84 0.02
CA ALA A 79 11.49 -15.89 -0.71
C ALA A 79 12.60 -15.15 0.04
N ASN A 80 13.84 -15.61 -0.15
CA ASN A 80 15.01 -14.97 0.45
C ASN A 80 15.15 -13.53 -0.05
N LYS A 81 15.41 -12.63 0.90
CA LYS A 81 15.57 -11.21 0.64
C LYS A 81 17.03 -10.84 0.55
N HIS A 82 17.34 -9.87 -0.29
CA HIS A 82 18.70 -9.37 -0.43
C HIS A 82 19.20 -8.73 0.89
N GLY A 83 20.47 -8.93 1.22
CA GLY A 83 21.05 -8.43 2.49
C GLY A 83 21.03 -6.91 2.65
N LYS A 84 20.92 -6.15 1.55
CA LYS A 84 20.75 -4.68 1.57
C LYS A 84 19.30 -4.24 1.72
N SER A 85 18.34 -5.16 1.78
CA SER A 85 16.95 -4.81 2.04
C SER A 85 16.77 -4.45 3.51
N TYR A 86 15.91 -3.48 3.79
CA TYR A 86 15.57 -3.09 5.15
C TYR A 86 14.06 -2.95 5.31
N ARG A 87 13.61 -3.03 6.54
CA ARG A 87 12.21 -2.75 6.87
C ARG A 87 12.13 -1.83 8.07
N ILE A 88 11.12 -0.99 8.08
CA ILE A 88 10.76 -0.17 9.23
C ILE A 88 9.82 -1.00 10.10
N ARG A 89 10.20 -1.30 11.34
CA ARG A 89 9.32 -1.97 12.29
C ARG A 89 8.19 -1.00 12.70
N PRO A 90 6.94 -1.45 12.85
CA PRO A 90 6.40 -2.82 12.77
C PRO A 90 5.99 -3.26 11.35
N PHE A 91 6.28 -2.49 10.31
CA PHE A 91 5.86 -2.76 8.94
C PHE A 91 6.70 -3.88 8.29
N ASN A 92 6.12 -4.53 7.28
CA ASN A 92 6.84 -5.50 6.46
C ASN A 92 7.64 -4.82 5.33
N HIS A 93 8.45 -5.58 4.58
CA HIS A 93 9.27 -5.04 3.48
C HIS A 93 8.42 -4.39 2.38
N GLY A 94 7.28 -4.97 2.02
CA GLY A 94 6.40 -4.42 1.00
C GLY A 94 5.81 -3.06 1.40
N THR A 95 5.34 -2.94 2.64
CA THR A 95 4.82 -1.67 3.18
C THR A 95 5.94 -0.63 3.33
N THR A 96 7.13 -1.03 3.75
CA THR A 96 8.30 -0.14 3.81
C THR A 96 8.66 0.41 2.43
N ALA A 97 8.64 -0.42 1.39
CA ALA A 97 8.87 0.01 0.00
C ALA A 97 7.83 1.03 -0.47
N ILE A 98 6.57 0.84 -0.12
CA ILE A 98 5.49 1.79 -0.43
C ILE A 98 5.69 3.12 0.29
N LEU A 99 6.01 3.11 1.59
CA LEU A 99 6.27 4.32 2.36
C LEU A 99 7.46 5.10 1.80
N ASN A 100 8.55 4.41 1.44
CA ASN A 100 9.70 5.04 0.81
C ASN A 100 9.35 5.64 -0.56
N THR A 101 8.49 4.99 -1.34
CA THR A 101 8.03 5.51 -2.62
C THR A 101 7.22 6.80 -2.43
N VAL A 102 6.39 6.87 -1.38
CA VAL A 102 5.56 8.05 -1.08
C VAL A 102 6.40 9.22 -0.57
N PHE A 103 7.27 8.99 0.43
CA PHE A 103 7.98 10.07 1.12
C PHE A 103 9.28 10.49 0.44
N ILE A 104 10.03 9.53 -0.11
CA ILE A 104 11.37 9.77 -0.66
C ILE A 104 11.37 9.66 -2.18
N GLN A 105 10.30 9.09 -2.77
CA GLN A 105 10.15 8.76 -4.19
C GLN A 105 11.24 7.84 -4.72
N ARG A 106 11.82 7.06 -3.82
CA ARG A 106 12.79 6.00 -4.08
C ARG A 106 12.33 4.72 -3.42
N TRP A 107 12.58 3.61 -4.07
CA TRP A 107 12.33 2.31 -3.48
C TRP A 107 13.46 1.35 -3.84
N ARG A 108 13.70 0.40 -2.96
CA ARG A 108 14.69 -0.65 -3.16
C ARG A 108 13.97 -2.00 -3.25
N CYS A 109 14.31 -2.78 -4.28
CA CYS A 109 13.78 -4.12 -4.39
C CYS A 109 14.36 -5.00 -3.28
N MET A 110 13.49 -5.67 -2.50
CA MET A 110 13.94 -6.53 -1.41
C MET A 110 14.56 -7.85 -1.89
N TYR A 111 14.38 -8.20 -3.14
CA TYR A 111 14.89 -9.45 -3.71
C TYR A 111 16.22 -9.28 -4.41
N CYS A 112 16.40 -8.26 -5.23
CA CYS A 112 17.66 -7.99 -5.95
C CYS A 112 18.53 -6.87 -5.35
N GLY A 113 18.00 -6.12 -4.38
CA GLY A 113 18.70 -5.04 -3.70
C GLY A 113 18.92 -3.77 -4.53
N THR A 114 18.41 -3.70 -5.76
CA THR A 114 18.56 -2.53 -6.62
C THR A 114 17.63 -1.41 -6.19
N SER A 115 18.15 -0.18 -6.10
CA SER A 115 17.35 1.01 -5.80
C SER A 115 16.87 1.67 -7.09
N PHE A 116 15.61 2.10 -7.08
CA PHE A 116 14.98 2.82 -8.18
C PHE A 116 14.51 4.19 -7.71
N ASP A 117 14.75 5.20 -8.54
CA ASP A 117 14.37 6.57 -8.30
C ASP A 117 13.28 6.97 -9.32
N LEU A 118 12.12 7.41 -8.82
CA LEU A 118 11.00 7.81 -9.66
C LEU A 118 11.19 9.21 -10.26
N LEU A 119 12.00 10.05 -9.62
CA LEU A 119 12.27 11.42 -10.05
C LEU A 119 13.32 11.51 -11.15
N LYS A 120 14.31 10.61 -11.17
CA LYS A 120 15.30 10.60 -12.23
C LYS A 120 14.65 10.29 -13.57
N SER A 121 14.51 11.31 -14.40
CA SER A 121 14.34 11.12 -15.83
C SER A 121 15.47 10.23 -16.35
N LYS A 122 15.16 9.22 -17.16
CA LYS A 122 16.17 8.50 -17.93
C LYS A 122 16.98 9.54 -18.71
N LYS A 123 18.17 9.92 -18.24
CA LYS A 123 19.17 10.46 -19.14
C LYS A 123 19.34 9.40 -20.23
N LYS A 124 18.90 9.69 -21.44
CA LYS A 124 19.33 8.94 -22.62
C LYS A 124 20.85 8.95 -22.56
N SER A 125 21.47 7.83 -22.24
CA SER A 125 22.88 7.65 -22.52
C SER A 125 22.97 7.55 -24.02
N THR A 126 23.41 8.60 -24.63
CA THR A 126 23.94 8.60 -25.98
C THR A 126 25.25 7.83 -25.98
#